data_523d40665cb912c7ccc291d577ce4263
#
_entry.id   523d40665cb912c7ccc291d577ce4263
#
_cell.length_a   1.000
_cell.length_b   1.000
_cell.length_c   1.000
_cell.angle_alpha   90.00
_cell.angle_beta   90.00
_cell.angle_gamma   90.00
#
_symmetry.space_group_name_H-M   'P 1'
#
loop_
_entity.id
_entity.type
_entity.pdbx_description
1 polymer ?
#
loop_
_entity_poly.entity_id
_entity_poly.type
_entity_poly.pdbx_seq_one_letter_code
_entity_poly.pdbx_strand_id
1 'polypeptide(L)'
;MLTALQLQQQRRRRALPSLKQQYHEYILQRIEAYKDSLSRPELLDLGNEALAEMEAAQGDQFLLTEVLLTDWVDRLIHKRLSLQPYSRWLKHFKLLRSAQREPTRWGIERRCPIVRLLPRLEQGDTALIIGGDAAPIAYLLAAHDVEVIFAGNDMTFVDQVESRVAEEALGHFCTTYVAPTTDFPPELPPQVNIVVIDTATLGKETSTRRRHVLEGLMARTAPCGIHLIVPSEHSLAPEAYLSHYAE
;
A
#
# COMPACT_ATOMS: atom_id res chain seq x y z
N MET A 1 -18.53 4.74 25.83
CA MET A 1 -17.61 3.63 26.18
C MET A 1 -17.88 2.47 25.22
N LEU A 2 -17.04 2.29 24.22
CA LEU A 2 -17.10 1.10 23.35
C LEU A 2 -16.49 -0.05 24.14
N THR A 3 -17.22 -1.16 24.25
CA THR A 3 -16.78 -2.34 25.01
C THR A 3 -15.58 -3.01 24.35
N ALA A 4 -14.70 -3.62 25.13
CA ALA A 4 -13.51 -4.36 24.69
C ALA A 4 -13.80 -5.40 23.58
N LEU A 5 -15.02 -5.91 23.51
CA LEU A 5 -15.51 -6.81 22.45
C LEU A 5 -15.66 -6.12 21.08
N GLN A 6 -16.02 -4.84 21.03
CA GLN A 6 -16.10 -4.08 19.77
C GLN A 6 -14.72 -3.73 19.25
N LEU A 7 -13.74 -3.50 20.13
CA LEU A 7 -12.34 -3.32 19.77
C LEU A 7 -11.68 -4.64 19.29
N GLN A 8 -12.11 -5.80 19.80
CA GLN A 8 -11.66 -7.11 19.31
C GLN A 8 -12.26 -7.48 17.95
N GLN A 9 -13.46 -6.99 17.61
CA GLN A 9 -14.06 -7.22 16.28
C GLN A 9 -13.40 -6.39 15.18
N GLN A 10 -12.84 -5.23 15.47
CA GLN A 10 -12.02 -4.48 14.53
C GLN A 10 -10.64 -5.12 14.26
N ARG A 11 -10.19 -6.02 15.14
CA ARG A 11 -8.96 -6.82 14.99
C ARG A 11 -9.11 -8.05 14.09
N ARG A 12 -10.12 -8.16 13.26
CA ARG A 12 -10.07 -9.12 12.16
C ARG A 12 -8.97 -8.61 11.23
N ARG A 13 -7.75 -9.16 11.43
CA ARG A 13 -6.67 -9.08 10.43
C ARG A 13 -7.33 -9.21 9.08
N ARG A 14 -7.24 -8.19 8.24
CA ARG A 14 -7.71 -8.28 6.86
C ARG A 14 -7.00 -9.50 6.29
N ALA A 15 -7.74 -10.58 6.10
CA ALA A 15 -7.17 -11.76 5.46
C ALA A 15 -6.65 -11.29 4.12
N LEU A 16 -5.35 -11.51 3.89
CA LEU A 16 -4.75 -11.14 2.61
C LEU A 16 -5.57 -11.75 1.48
N PRO A 17 -5.92 -10.98 0.46
CA PRO A 17 -6.67 -11.50 -0.66
C PRO A 17 -5.89 -12.64 -1.31
N SER A 18 -6.57 -13.71 -1.64
CA SER A 18 -5.96 -14.82 -2.36
C SER A 18 -5.36 -14.33 -3.68
N LEU A 19 -4.35 -15.04 -4.21
CA LEU A 19 -3.76 -14.69 -5.51
C LEU A 19 -4.81 -14.64 -6.64
N LYS A 20 -5.88 -15.43 -6.53
CA LYS A 20 -7.01 -15.36 -7.48
C LYS A 20 -7.80 -14.07 -7.32
N GLN A 21 -8.01 -13.60 -6.09
CA GLN A 21 -8.67 -12.31 -5.83
C GLN A 21 -7.82 -11.15 -6.33
N GLN A 22 -6.51 -11.15 -6.08
CA GLN A 22 -5.58 -10.13 -6.59
C GLN A 22 -5.57 -10.10 -8.14
N TYR A 23 -5.61 -11.26 -8.78
CA TYR A 23 -5.75 -11.32 -10.23
C TYR A 23 -7.08 -10.75 -10.71
N HIS A 24 -8.18 -11.07 -10.02
CA HIS A 24 -9.50 -10.54 -10.35
C HIS A 24 -9.56 -9.02 -10.21
N GLU A 25 -9.02 -8.49 -9.13
CA GLU A 25 -8.87 -7.05 -8.92
C GLU A 25 -8.01 -6.39 -10.01
N TYR A 26 -6.90 -7.00 -10.39
CA TYR A 26 -6.08 -6.53 -11.51
C TYR A 26 -6.88 -6.44 -12.81
N ILE A 27 -7.68 -7.47 -13.14
CA ILE A 27 -8.52 -7.46 -14.34
C ILE A 27 -9.57 -6.34 -14.27
N LEU A 28 -10.28 -6.21 -13.14
CA LEU A 28 -11.28 -5.15 -12.94
C LEU A 28 -10.67 -3.76 -13.07
N GLN A 29 -9.53 -3.50 -12.43
CA GLN A 29 -8.83 -2.21 -12.54
C GLN A 29 -8.45 -1.88 -14.00
N ARG A 30 -7.99 -2.87 -14.77
CA ARG A 30 -7.65 -2.67 -16.20
C ARG A 30 -8.88 -2.36 -17.04
N ILE A 31 -10.01 -3.02 -16.76
CA ILE A 31 -11.28 -2.79 -17.44
C ILE A 31 -11.81 -1.39 -17.11
N GLU A 32 -11.85 -1.01 -15.83
CA GLU A 32 -12.32 0.31 -15.41
C GLU A 32 -11.43 1.44 -15.97
N ALA A 33 -10.11 1.31 -15.88
CA ALA A 33 -9.18 2.27 -16.47
C ALA A 33 -9.37 2.43 -17.99
N TYR A 34 -9.74 1.36 -18.70
CA TYR A 34 -10.10 1.44 -20.12
C TYR A 34 -11.40 2.20 -20.33
N LYS A 35 -12.46 1.90 -19.55
CA LYS A 35 -13.74 2.61 -19.61
C LYS A 35 -13.54 4.11 -19.35
N ASP A 36 -12.75 4.46 -18.34
CA ASP A 36 -12.46 5.85 -17.98
C ASP A 36 -11.67 6.60 -19.07
N SER A 37 -10.93 5.89 -19.91
CA SER A 37 -10.19 6.49 -21.03
C SER A 37 -11.06 6.78 -22.26
N LEU A 38 -12.29 6.24 -22.31
CA LEU A 38 -13.20 6.39 -23.44
C LEU A 38 -14.08 7.64 -23.30
N SER A 39 -14.33 8.30 -24.41
CA SER A 39 -15.36 9.34 -24.49
C SER A 39 -16.76 8.72 -24.40
N ARG A 40 -17.77 9.54 -24.05
CA ARG A 40 -19.16 9.07 -23.96
C ARG A 40 -19.69 8.41 -25.25
N PRO A 41 -19.43 8.93 -26.47
CA PRO A 41 -19.80 8.24 -27.70
C PRO A 41 -19.15 6.85 -27.84
N GLU A 42 -17.86 6.74 -27.55
CA GLU A 42 -17.11 5.47 -27.62
C GLU A 42 -17.64 4.44 -26.61
N LEU A 43 -18.07 4.88 -25.43
CA LEU A 43 -18.74 3.99 -24.44
C LEU A 43 -20.07 3.47 -24.96
N LEU A 44 -20.86 4.33 -25.63
CA LEU A 44 -22.12 3.91 -26.24
C LEU A 44 -21.89 2.92 -27.39
N ASP A 45 -20.91 3.18 -28.23
CA ASP A 45 -20.54 2.26 -29.33
C ASP A 45 -20.06 0.91 -28.79
N LEU A 46 -19.28 0.90 -27.70
CA LEU A 46 -18.87 -0.31 -27.01
C LEU A 46 -20.07 -1.10 -26.45
N GLY A 47 -21.05 -0.40 -25.88
CA GLY A 47 -22.30 -1.00 -25.42
C GLY A 47 -23.13 -1.62 -26.55
N ASN A 48 -23.25 -0.93 -27.68
CA ASN A 48 -23.95 -1.43 -28.87
C ASN A 48 -23.24 -2.66 -29.47
N GLU A 49 -21.92 -2.66 -29.51
CA GLU A 49 -21.12 -3.82 -29.98
C GLU A 49 -21.31 -5.03 -29.06
N ALA A 50 -21.28 -4.80 -27.73
CA ALA A 50 -21.53 -5.86 -26.75
C ALA A 50 -22.94 -6.45 -26.90
N LEU A 51 -23.95 -5.60 -27.14
CA LEU A 51 -25.33 -6.03 -27.39
C LEU A 51 -25.41 -6.88 -28.66
N ALA A 52 -24.80 -6.47 -29.74
CA ALA A 52 -24.77 -7.22 -31.00
C ALA A 52 -24.07 -8.58 -30.87
N GLU A 53 -22.91 -8.65 -30.17
CA GLU A 53 -22.22 -9.93 -29.88
C GLU A 53 -23.11 -10.84 -28.99
N MET A 54 -23.82 -10.29 -28.03
CA MET A 54 -24.73 -11.04 -27.16
C MET A 54 -25.92 -11.62 -27.92
N GLU A 55 -26.59 -10.82 -28.76
CA GLU A 55 -27.70 -11.26 -29.62
C GLU A 55 -27.26 -12.38 -30.55
N ALA A 56 -26.09 -12.23 -31.19
CA ALA A 56 -25.54 -13.25 -32.07
C ALA A 56 -25.23 -14.58 -31.34
N ALA A 57 -24.88 -14.51 -30.06
CA ALA A 57 -24.51 -15.70 -29.29
C ALA A 57 -25.71 -16.44 -28.67
N GLN A 58 -26.79 -15.76 -28.33
CA GLN A 58 -27.92 -16.32 -27.58
C GLN A 58 -29.21 -16.57 -28.40
N GLY A 59 -29.28 -16.04 -29.64
CA GLY A 59 -30.48 -16.16 -30.46
C GLY A 59 -31.66 -15.36 -29.93
N ASP A 60 -32.89 -15.64 -30.47
CA ASP A 60 -34.08 -14.80 -30.23
C ASP A 60 -34.70 -14.89 -28.82
N GLN A 61 -34.18 -15.70 -27.92
CA GLN A 61 -34.75 -15.94 -26.58
C GLN A 61 -33.82 -15.53 -25.45
N PHE A 62 -33.45 -14.27 -25.35
CA PHE A 62 -32.73 -13.81 -24.16
C PHE A 62 -33.43 -12.68 -23.44
N LEU A 63 -33.27 -12.65 -22.12
CA LEU A 63 -33.74 -11.57 -21.29
C LEU A 63 -32.59 -10.59 -21.09
N LEU A 64 -32.61 -9.45 -21.76
CA LEU A 64 -31.64 -8.40 -21.58
C LEU A 64 -31.75 -7.86 -20.16
N THR A 65 -30.72 -8.06 -19.35
CA THR A 65 -30.56 -7.44 -18.05
C THR A 65 -29.32 -6.55 -18.07
N GLU A 66 -29.34 -5.50 -17.26
CA GLU A 66 -28.18 -4.61 -17.10
C GLU A 66 -26.91 -5.38 -16.70
N VAL A 67 -27.07 -6.39 -15.86
CA VAL A 67 -25.97 -7.26 -15.41
C VAL A 67 -25.35 -8.02 -16.58
N LEU A 68 -26.19 -8.62 -17.44
CA LEU A 68 -25.70 -9.37 -18.60
C LEU A 68 -24.99 -8.46 -19.59
N LEU A 69 -25.52 -7.27 -19.85
CA LEU A 69 -24.89 -6.30 -20.74
C LEU A 69 -23.51 -5.87 -20.19
N THR A 70 -23.43 -5.59 -18.90
CA THR A 70 -22.16 -5.24 -18.24
C THR A 70 -21.14 -6.36 -18.38
N ASP A 71 -21.53 -7.61 -18.13
CA ASP A 71 -20.64 -8.77 -18.29
C ASP A 71 -20.12 -8.92 -19.74
N TRP A 72 -20.97 -8.64 -20.74
CA TRP A 72 -20.56 -8.68 -22.16
C TRP A 72 -19.63 -7.54 -22.52
N VAL A 73 -19.87 -6.33 -22.03
CA VAL A 73 -18.95 -5.18 -22.17
C VAL A 73 -17.58 -5.53 -21.58
N ASP A 74 -17.54 -6.07 -20.37
CA ASP A 74 -16.30 -6.44 -19.71
C ASP A 74 -15.53 -7.54 -20.46
N ARG A 75 -16.24 -8.54 -21.02
CA ARG A 75 -15.65 -9.56 -21.88
C ARG A 75 -15.05 -8.97 -23.16
N LEU A 76 -15.76 -8.04 -23.79
CA LEU A 76 -15.30 -7.36 -25.00
C LEU A 76 -14.05 -6.53 -24.71
N ILE A 77 -14.03 -5.80 -23.60
CA ILE A 77 -12.85 -5.05 -23.14
C ILE A 77 -11.69 -6.00 -22.85
N HIS A 78 -11.94 -7.09 -22.14
CA HIS A 78 -10.93 -8.11 -21.84
C HIS A 78 -10.27 -8.64 -23.13
N LYS A 79 -11.09 -8.91 -24.17
CA LYS A 79 -10.63 -9.36 -25.49
C LYS A 79 -9.81 -8.28 -26.20
N ARG A 80 -10.29 -7.02 -26.23
CA ARG A 80 -9.60 -5.88 -26.87
C ARG A 80 -8.25 -5.59 -26.20
N LEU A 81 -8.18 -5.61 -24.87
CA LEU A 81 -6.94 -5.40 -24.14
C LEU A 81 -6.01 -6.62 -24.15
N SER A 82 -6.43 -7.74 -24.71
CA SER A 82 -5.66 -9.00 -24.71
C SER A 82 -5.13 -9.33 -23.31
N LEU A 83 -5.98 -9.19 -22.27
CA LEU A 83 -5.56 -9.38 -20.88
C LEU A 83 -5.03 -10.80 -20.67
N GLN A 84 -3.94 -10.87 -19.88
CA GLN A 84 -3.24 -12.12 -19.67
C GLN A 84 -4.09 -13.13 -18.88
N PRO A 85 -4.05 -14.43 -19.22
CA PRO A 85 -4.67 -15.45 -18.40
C PRO A 85 -3.97 -15.56 -17.03
N TYR A 86 -4.70 -16.05 -16.02
CA TYR A 86 -4.21 -16.17 -14.64
C TYR A 86 -2.83 -16.82 -14.52
N SER A 87 -2.56 -17.90 -15.26
CA SER A 87 -1.28 -18.61 -15.20
C SER A 87 -0.08 -17.75 -15.64
N ARG A 88 -0.27 -16.93 -16.67
CA ARG A 88 0.76 -16.01 -17.18
C ARG A 88 0.94 -14.83 -16.23
N TRP A 89 -0.17 -14.24 -15.76
CA TRP A 89 -0.16 -13.18 -14.76
C TRP A 89 0.55 -13.65 -13.48
N LEU A 90 0.21 -14.83 -12.95
CA LEU A 90 0.82 -15.40 -11.76
C LEU A 90 2.34 -15.55 -11.87
N LYS A 91 2.82 -15.98 -13.06
CA LYS A 91 4.27 -16.07 -13.31
C LYS A 91 4.93 -14.69 -13.23
N HIS A 92 4.34 -13.68 -13.89
CA HIS A 92 4.86 -12.31 -13.86
C HIS A 92 4.78 -11.71 -12.46
N PHE A 93 3.66 -11.92 -11.76
CA PHE A 93 3.47 -11.45 -10.39
C PHE A 93 4.54 -12.01 -9.44
N LYS A 94 4.83 -13.31 -9.52
CA LYS A 94 5.89 -13.92 -8.70
C LYS A 94 7.28 -13.35 -9.00
N LEU A 95 7.58 -13.09 -10.26
CA LEU A 95 8.86 -12.46 -10.67
C LEU A 95 8.94 -11.02 -10.15
N LEU A 96 7.85 -10.24 -10.28
CA LEU A 96 7.77 -8.89 -9.74
C LEU A 96 7.99 -8.88 -8.23
N ARG A 97 7.26 -9.72 -7.49
CA ARG A 97 7.39 -9.83 -6.02
C ARG A 97 8.79 -10.24 -5.60
N SER A 98 9.43 -11.15 -6.32
CA SER A 98 10.84 -11.51 -6.07
C SER A 98 11.78 -10.33 -6.27
N ALA A 99 11.60 -9.57 -7.36
CA ALA A 99 12.42 -8.39 -7.63
C ALA A 99 12.18 -7.27 -6.59
N GLN A 100 10.93 -7.07 -6.14
CA GLN A 100 10.59 -6.07 -5.13
C GLN A 100 11.20 -6.37 -3.75
N ARG A 101 11.47 -7.62 -3.44
CA ARG A 101 12.13 -8.02 -2.18
C ARG A 101 13.63 -7.73 -2.16
N GLU A 102 14.22 -7.35 -3.30
CA GLU A 102 15.61 -6.93 -3.36
C GLU A 102 15.77 -5.47 -2.87
N PRO A 103 16.55 -5.21 -1.79
CA PRO A 103 16.70 -3.85 -1.22
C PRO A 103 17.21 -2.83 -2.24
N THR A 104 18.13 -3.27 -3.12
CA THR A 104 18.76 -2.41 -4.14
C THR A 104 17.77 -1.88 -5.18
N ARG A 105 16.62 -2.54 -5.37
CA ARG A 105 15.53 -2.02 -6.22
C ARG A 105 15.01 -0.68 -5.71
N TRP A 106 15.03 -0.48 -4.41
CA TRP A 106 14.54 0.71 -3.72
C TRP A 106 15.67 1.69 -3.35
N GLY A 107 16.88 1.48 -3.87
CA GLY A 107 18.04 2.30 -3.53
C GLY A 107 18.62 2.02 -2.13
N ILE A 108 18.18 0.95 -1.46
CA ILE A 108 18.64 0.59 -0.11
C ILE A 108 19.88 -0.29 -0.23
N GLU A 109 20.95 0.12 0.43
CA GLU A 109 22.16 -0.69 0.48
C GLU A 109 21.95 -1.98 1.29
N ARG A 110 22.54 -3.08 0.84
CA ARG A 110 22.44 -4.40 1.52
C ARG A 110 22.93 -4.39 2.97
N ARG A 111 23.81 -3.48 3.33
CA ARG A 111 24.30 -3.31 4.70
C ARG A 111 23.39 -2.46 5.60
N CYS A 112 22.37 -1.84 5.06
CA CYS A 112 21.43 -1.03 5.83
C CYS A 112 20.81 -1.85 6.98
N PRO A 113 20.65 -1.28 8.18
CA PRO A 113 20.09 -1.99 9.34
C PRO A 113 18.74 -2.66 9.06
N ILE A 114 17.86 -2.04 8.28
CA ILE A 114 16.55 -2.61 7.94
C ILE A 114 16.69 -3.97 7.22
N VAL A 115 17.70 -4.13 6.36
CA VAL A 115 17.92 -5.38 5.61
C VAL A 115 18.27 -6.54 6.55
N ARG A 116 18.96 -6.26 7.65
CA ARG A 116 19.29 -7.26 8.67
C ARG A 116 18.06 -7.68 9.49
N LEU A 117 17.01 -6.88 9.50
CA LEU A 117 15.77 -7.17 10.19
C LEU A 117 14.81 -8.00 9.34
N LEU A 118 14.89 -7.93 8.01
CA LEU A 118 13.98 -8.64 7.11
C LEU A 118 13.78 -10.13 7.45
N PRO A 119 14.82 -10.91 7.81
CA PRO A 119 14.64 -12.33 8.16
C PRO A 119 13.87 -12.57 9.48
N ARG A 120 13.67 -11.53 10.28
CA ARG A 120 12.97 -11.61 11.59
C ARG A 120 11.51 -11.16 11.49
N LEU A 121 11.13 -10.61 10.33
CA LEU A 121 9.79 -10.11 10.13
C LEU A 121 8.83 -11.26 9.91
N GLU A 122 7.69 -11.18 10.57
CA GLU A 122 6.61 -12.15 10.43
C GLU A 122 5.47 -11.54 9.62
N GLN A 123 4.70 -12.42 8.98
CA GLN A 123 3.50 -11.99 8.28
C GLN A 123 2.49 -11.40 9.29
N GLY A 124 2.07 -10.16 9.02
CA GLY A 124 1.17 -9.42 9.90
C GLY A 124 1.87 -8.55 10.92
N ASP A 125 3.21 -8.45 10.86
CA ASP A 125 3.92 -7.35 11.52
C ASP A 125 3.47 -6.02 10.93
N THR A 126 3.41 -5.00 11.77
CA THR A 126 3.00 -3.65 11.39
C THR A 126 4.18 -2.69 11.51
N ALA A 127 4.39 -1.90 10.47
CA ALA A 127 5.40 -0.86 10.44
C ALA A 127 4.77 0.54 10.28
N LEU A 128 5.16 1.48 11.13
CA LEU A 128 4.86 2.89 10.96
C LEU A 128 6.09 3.60 10.40
N ILE A 129 5.92 4.20 9.24
CA ILE A 129 6.98 4.93 8.54
C ILE A 129 6.62 6.41 8.53
N ILE A 130 7.51 7.24 9.03
CA ILE A 130 7.30 8.68 9.17
C ILE A 130 8.35 9.43 8.37
N GLY A 131 7.87 10.18 7.38
CA GLY A 131 8.69 11.09 6.59
C GLY A 131 9.22 10.51 5.29
N GLY A 132 9.61 11.42 4.42
CA GLY A 132 9.83 11.19 3.02
C GLY A 132 11.03 10.33 2.69
N ASP A 133 12.15 10.60 3.32
CA ASP A 133 13.40 9.87 3.07
C ASP A 133 13.32 8.40 3.52
N ALA A 134 12.28 8.07 4.31
CA ALA A 134 11.99 6.70 4.72
C ALA A 134 11.07 5.92 3.73
N ALA A 135 10.54 6.55 2.68
CA ALA A 135 9.65 5.90 1.71
C ALA A 135 10.25 4.64 1.04
N PRO A 136 11.53 4.58 0.66
CA PRO A 136 12.13 3.35 0.15
C PRO A 136 11.98 2.15 1.09
N ILE A 137 12.07 2.40 2.40
CA ILE A 137 11.90 1.37 3.44
C ILE A 137 10.43 0.92 3.49
N ALA A 138 9.47 1.84 3.32
CA ALA A 138 8.05 1.49 3.24
C ALA A 138 7.78 0.50 2.10
N TYR A 139 8.31 0.76 0.91
CA TYR A 139 8.16 -0.12 -0.24
C TYR A 139 8.80 -1.50 -0.01
N LEU A 140 10.01 -1.52 0.57
CA LEU A 140 10.70 -2.78 0.88
C LEU A 140 9.92 -3.62 1.88
N LEU A 141 9.43 -3.02 2.96
CA LEU A 141 8.65 -3.72 3.98
C LEU A 141 7.32 -4.23 3.43
N ALA A 142 6.59 -3.41 2.66
CA ALA A 142 5.37 -3.83 1.97
C ALA A 142 5.63 -5.00 1.00
N ALA A 143 6.77 -5.02 0.30
CA ALA A 143 7.18 -6.14 -0.56
C ALA A 143 7.48 -7.43 0.23
N HIS A 144 7.79 -7.32 1.52
CA HIS A 144 7.97 -8.43 2.46
C HIS A 144 6.68 -8.79 3.24
N ASP A 145 5.53 -8.34 2.76
CA ASP A 145 4.20 -8.65 3.31
C ASP A 145 3.98 -8.09 4.74
N VAL A 146 4.72 -7.04 5.12
CA VAL A 146 4.52 -6.26 6.35
C VAL A 146 3.41 -5.23 6.10
N GLU A 147 2.50 -5.07 7.06
CA GLU A 147 1.50 -3.99 7.02
C GLU A 147 2.16 -2.65 7.30
N VAL A 148 2.29 -1.82 6.27
CA VAL A 148 2.95 -0.52 6.34
C VAL A 148 1.92 0.60 6.43
N ILE A 149 2.12 1.47 7.41
CA ILE A 149 1.42 2.74 7.53
C ILE A 149 2.45 3.84 7.27
N PHE A 150 2.29 4.52 6.15
CA PHE A 150 3.16 5.63 5.78
C PHE A 150 2.49 6.96 6.16
N ALA A 151 3.16 7.78 6.94
CA ALA A 151 2.68 9.10 7.34
C ALA A 151 3.68 10.19 6.90
N GLY A 152 3.16 11.19 6.22
CA GLY A 152 3.92 12.37 5.80
C GLY A 152 3.17 13.66 6.10
N ASN A 153 3.87 14.75 6.28
CA ASN A 153 3.29 16.09 6.51
C ASN A 153 3.18 16.92 5.22
N ASP A 154 3.67 16.41 4.11
CA ASP A 154 3.60 17.03 2.78
C ASP A 154 2.70 16.19 1.88
N MET A 155 1.57 16.77 1.46
CA MET A 155 0.59 16.12 0.60
C MET A 155 1.20 15.68 -0.73
N THR A 156 2.01 16.52 -1.36
CA THR A 156 2.64 16.22 -2.67
C THR A 156 3.53 14.99 -2.55
N PHE A 157 4.23 14.87 -1.44
CA PHE A 157 5.11 13.75 -1.20
C PHE A 157 4.34 12.46 -0.90
N VAL A 158 3.27 12.55 -0.11
CA VAL A 158 2.39 11.40 0.19
C VAL A 158 1.74 10.89 -1.09
N ASP A 159 1.27 11.79 -1.97
CA ASP A 159 0.70 11.45 -3.28
C ASP A 159 1.71 10.71 -4.18
N GLN A 160 2.98 11.12 -4.18
CA GLN A 160 4.05 10.40 -4.89
C GLN A 160 4.25 8.99 -4.35
N VAL A 161 4.22 8.83 -3.01
CA VAL A 161 4.33 7.52 -2.37
C VAL A 161 3.14 6.64 -2.73
N GLU A 162 1.93 7.19 -2.69
CA GLU A 162 0.70 6.48 -3.04
C GLU A 162 0.71 6.03 -4.50
N SER A 163 1.10 6.92 -5.42
CA SER A 163 1.25 6.60 -6.83
C SER A 163 2.25 5.46 -7.04
N ARG A 164 3.39 5.51 -6.36
CA ARG A 164 4.40 4.45 -6.45
C ARG A 164 3.91 3.12 -5.87
N VAL A 165 3.19 3.16 -4.76
CA VAL A 165 2.55 1.98 -4.14
C VAL A 165 1.54 1.33 -5.11
N ALA A 166 0.75 2.15 -5.81
CA ALA A 166 -0.21 1.67 -6.81
C ALA A 166 0.50 1.05 -8.03
N GLU A 167 1.51 1.72 -8.59
CA GLU A 167 2.30 1.22 -9.73
C GLU A 167 2.97 -0.13 -9.45
N GLU A 168 3.47 -0.30 -8.24
CA GLU A 168 4.16 -1.51 -7.81
C GLU A 168 3.21 -2.59 -7.24
N ALA A 169 1.89 -2.37 -7.29
CA ALA A 169 0.88 -3.27 -6.73
C ALA A 169 1.12 -3.64 -5.25
N LEU A 170 1.56 -2.67 -4.44
CA LEU A 170 1.81 -2.81 -3.01
C LEU A 170 0.64 -2.32 -2.13
N GLY A 171 -0.45 -1.85 -2.71
CA GLY A 171 -1.58 -1.22 -2.01
C GLY A 171 -2.27 -2.10 -0.96
N HIS A 172 -2.11 -3.43 -1.03
CA HIS A 172 -2.62 -4.34 0.00
C HIS A 172 -1.82 -4.27 1.31
N PHE A 173 -0.57 -3.78 1.24
CA PHE A 173 0.37 -3.78 2.36
C PHE A 173 0.81 -2.38 2.77
N CYS A 174 0.43 -1.33 2.03
CA CYS A 174 0.83 0.02 2.34
C CYS A 174 -0.37 0.95 2.27
N THR A 175 -0.63 1.63 3.38
CA THR A 175 -1.64 2.68 3.50
C THR A 175 -0.91 4.00 3.77
N THR A 176 -1.33 5.06 3.08
CA THR A 176 -0.69 6.38 3.17
C THR A 176 -1.59 7.37 3.89
N TYR A 177 -1.01 8.27 4.66
CA TYR A 177 -1.71 9.32 5.38
C TYR A 177 -0.96 10.65 5.28
N VAL A 178 -1.71 11.72 5.07
CA VAL A 178 -1.22 13.08 5.30
C VAL A 178 -1.56 13.45 6.74
N ALA A 179 -0.56 13.57 7.60
CA ALA A 179 -0.75 13.91 8.99
C ALA A 179 0.33 14.89 9.46
N PRO A 180 -0.02 15.84 10.35
CA PRO A 180 0.98 16.63 11.07
C PRO A 180 1.93 15.71 11.82
N THR A 181 3.19 16.08 11.90
CA THR A 181 4.23 15.29 12.60
C THR A 181 3.92 14.98 14.05
N THR A 182 3.03 15.74 14.66
CA THR A 182 2.64 15.63 16.07
C THR A 182 1.36 14.85 16.30
N ASP A 183 0.58 14.61 15.24
CA ASP A 183 -0.70 13.93 15.32
C ASP A 183 -0.61 12.61 14.56
N PHE A 184 -0.79 11.53 15.30
CA PHE A 184 -0.77 10.21 14.67
C PHE A 184 -2.11 9.95 13.96
N PRO A 185 -2.08 9.27 12.80
CA PRO A 185 -3.31 8.86 12.13
C PRO A 185 -4.26 8.15 13.11
N PRO A 186 -5.57 8.46 13.13
CA PRO A 186 -6.52 7.88 14.08
C PRO A 186 -6.69 6.37 13.91
N GLU A 187 -6.34 5.86 12.73
CA GLU A 187 -6.45 4.45 12.37
C GLU A 187 -5.21 3.62 12.71
N LEU A 188 -4.21 4.24 13.37
CA LEU A 188 -3.04 3.50 13.83
C LEU A 188 -3.44 2.35 14.75
N PRO A 189 -2.90 1.16 14.52
CA PRO A 189 -3.08 0.05 15.44
C PRO A 189 -2.51 0.45 16.82
N PRO A 190 -3.05 -0.12 17.90
CA PRO A 190 -2.63 0.22 19.26
C PRO A 190 -1.15 -0.09 19.52
N GLN A 191 -0.57 -1.00 18.72
CA GLN A 191 0.84 -1.37 18.78
C GLN A 191 1.37 -1.62 17.38
N VAL A 192 2.61 -1.16 17.12
CA VAL A 192 3.38 -1.39 15.90
C VAL A 192 4.69 -2.10 16.23
N ASN A 193 5.15 -2.97 15.35
CA ASN A 193 6.38 -3.75 15.55
C ASN A 193 7.63 -2.94 15.15
N ILE A 194 7.48 -2.09 14.14
CA ILE A 194 8.58 -1.30 13.60
C ILE A 194 8.14 0.15 13.47
N VAL A 195 8.97 1.05 13.93
CA VAL A 195 8.84 2.49 13.69
C VAL A 195 10.06 2.96 12.92
N VAL A 196 9.85 3.61 11.78
CA VAL A 196 10.92 4.23 10.99
C VAL A 196 10.66 5.71 10.90
N ILE A 197 11.65 6.52 11.24
CA ILE A 197 11.53 7.97 11.25
C ILE A 197 12.70 8.54 10.47
N ASP A 198 12.43 9.40 9.47
CA ASP A 198 13.50 10.20 8.91
C ASP A 198 13.82 11.42 9.80
N THR A 199 15.07 11.81 9.82
CA THR A 199 15.51 12.91 10.66
C THR A 199 15.06 14.29 10.15
N ALA A 200 14.70 14.44 8.87
CA ALA A 200 14.21 15.71 8.30
C ALA A 200 12.82 16.05 8.83
N THR A 201 11.98 15.05 9.03
CA THR A 201 10.58 15.23 9.45
C THR A 201 10.48 15.87 10.83
N LEU A 202 11.29 15.45 11.80
CA LEU A 202 11.34 16.02 13.13
C LEU A 202 12.44 17.07 13.35
N GLY A 203 13.28 17.28 12.35
CA GLY A 203 14.44 18.17 12.45
C GLY A 203 14.09 19.63 12.68
N LYS A 204 12.93 20.07 12.17
CA LYS A 204 12.42 21.44 12.34
C LYS A 204 11.72 21.66 13.67
N GLU A 205 11.43 20.60 14.41
CA GLU A 205 10.71 20.66 15.68
C GLU A 205 11.64 21.05 16.84
N THR A 206 11.09 21.69 17.85
CA THR A 206 11.81 21.95 19.11
C THR A 206 12.17 20.64 19.81
N SER A 207 13.22 20.65 20.63
CA SER A 207 13.65 19.46 21.38
C SER A 207 12.52 18.87 22.24
N THR A 208 11.75 19.72 22.91
CA THR A 208 10.61 19.30 23.74
C THR A 208 9.52 18.61 22.90
N ARG A 209 9.19 19.17 21.75
CA ARG A 209 8.16 18.61 20.88
C ARG A 209 8.60 17.30 20.25
N ARG A 210 9.86 17.23 19.85
CA ARG A 210 10.49 15.99 19.36
C ARG A 210 10.45 14.88 20.39
N ARG A 211 10.82 15.21 21.65
CA ARG A 211 10.73 14.27 22.78
C ARG A 211 9.30 13.73 22.93
N HIS A 212 8.31 14.61 22.95
CA HIS A 212 6.91 14.22 23.08
C HIS A 212 6.45 13.27 21.97
N VAL A 213 6.83 13.53 20.72
CA VAL A 213 6.54 12.64 19.60
C VAL A 213 7.20 11.28 19.77
N LEU A 214 8.49 11.24 20.14
CA LEU A 214 9.21 10.00 20.34
C LEU A 214 8.65 9.17 21.50
N GLU A 215 8.30 9.80 22.61
CA GLU A 215 7.62 9.15 23.75
C GLU A 215 6.27 8.55 23.33
N GLY A 216 5.49 9.28 22.53
CA GLY A 216 4.23 8.80 21.98
C GLY A 216 4.40 7.60 21.04
N LEU A 217 5.47 7.57 20.26
CA LEU A 217 5.83 6.44 19.39
C LEU A 217 6.28 5.23 20.20
N MET A 218 7.14 5.44 21.21
CA MET A 218 7.59 4.37 22.11
C MET A 218 6.41 3.73 22.85
N ALA A 219 5.46 4.53 23.33
CA ALA A 219 4.26 4.02 24.00
C ALA A 219 3.37 3.14 23.09
N ARG A 220 3.47 3.30 21.78
CA ARG A 220 2.73 2.52 20.76
C ARG A 220 3.54 1.38 20.16
N THR A 221 4.80 1.27 20.50
CA THR A 221 5.66 0.19 20.00
C THR A 221 5.39 -1.09 20.79
N ALA A 222 5.26 -2.20 20.08
CA ALA A 222 5.07 -3.51 20.69
C ALA A 222 6.30 -3.89 21.55
N PRO A 223 6.14 -4.76 22.55
CA PRO A 223 7.28 -5.32 23.26
C PRO A 223 8.28 -5.94 22.28
N CYS A 224 9.56 -5.62 22.42
CA CYS A 224 10.62 -5.99 21.49
C CYS A 224 10.51 -5.36 20.10
N GLY A 225 9.65 -4.36 19.92
CA GLY A 225 9.57 -3.58 18.68
C GLY A 225 10.83 -2.72 18.48
N ILE A 226 11.00 -2.24 17.26
CA ILE A 226 12.24 -1.61 16.82
C ILE A 226 11.96 -0.20 16.30
N HIS A 227 12.78 0.75 16.73
CA HIS A 227 12.86 2.08 16.13
C HIS A 227 14.10 2.18 15.24
N LEU A 228 13.90 2.64 14.01
CA LEU A 228 14.95 2.91 13.04
C LEU A 228 14.95 4.41 12.71
N ILE A 229 16.07 5.06 12.96
CA ILE A 229 16.27 6.47 12.58
C ILE A 229 17.00 6.51 11.25
N VAL A 230 16.39 7.12 10.25
CA VAL A 230 16.97 7.30 8.91
C VAL A 230 17.57 8.69 8.82
N PRO A 231 18.88 8.82 8.64
CA PRO A 231 19.49 10.12 8.47
C PRO A 231 19.08 10.74 7.13
N SER A 232 18.76 12.02 7.16
CA SER A 232 18.48 12.83 5.98
C SER A 232 19.58 13.87 5.80
N GLU A 233 19.86 14.21 4.55
CA GLU A 233 20.74 15.34 4.24
C GLU A 233 20.15 16.64 4.83
N HIS A 234 21.01 17.47 5.42
CA HIS A 234 20.64 18.75 6.04
C HIS A 234 19.72 18.68 7.29
N SER A 235 19.67 17.55 7.96
CA SER A 235 18.92 17.37 9.20
C SER A 235 19.85 17.21 10.42
N LEU A 236 19.21 17.11 11.60
CA LEU A 236 19.95 16.81 12.84
C LEU A 236 20.59 15.43 12.74
N ALA A 237 21.79 15.31 13.33
CA ALA A 237 22.47 14.04 13.41
C ALA A 237 21.63 12.99 14.18
N PRO A 238 21.68 11.71 13.79
CA PRO A 238 20.92 10.64 14.45
C PRO A 238 21.12 10.56 15.96
N GLU A 239 22.28 10.95 16.46
CA GLU A 239 22.63 10.98 17.89
C GLU A 239 21.71 11.90 18.70
N ALA A 240 21.20 12.99 18.09
CA ALA A 240 20.25 13.89 18.73
C ALA A 240 18.89 13.23 19.00
N TYR A 241 18.57 12.16 18.28
CA TYR A 241 17.38 11.33 18.47
C TYR A 241 17.65 10.21 19.47
N LEU A 242 18.81 9.55 19.35
CA LEU A 242 19.19 8.42 20.21
C LEU A 242 19.29 8.79 21.68
N SER A 243 19.63 10.04 22.01
CA SER A 243 19.65 10.53 23.39
C SER A 243 18.30 10.42 24.11
N HIS A 244 17.20 10.39 23.37
CA HIS A 244 15.85 10.25 23.95
C HIS A 244 15.48 8.80 24.29
N TYR A 245 16.25 7.82 23.85
CA TYR A 245 16.07 6.39 24.14
C TYR A 245 16.96 5.88 25.29
N ALA A 246 17.88 6.72 25.78
CA ALA A 246 18.86 6.34 26.79
C ALA A 246 18.38 6.61 28.24
N GLU A 247 17.22 7.20 28.43
CA GLU A 247 16.56 7.43 29.73
C GLU A 247 15.53 6.33 30.04
#